data_f9c9ce0543f9ead440aa341580d7d234
#
_entry.id   f9c9ce0543f9ead440aa341580d7d234
#
_cell.length_a   1.000
_cell.length_b   1.000
_cell.length_c   1.000
_cell.angle_alpha   90.00
_cell.angle_beta   90.00
_cell.angle_gamma   90.00
#
_symmetry.space_group_name_H-M   'P 1'
#
loop_
_entity.id
_entity.type
_entity.pdbx_description
1 polymer ?
#
loop_
_entity_poly.entity_id
_entity_poly.type
_entity_poly.pdbx_seq_one_letter_code
_entity_poly.pdbx_strand_id
1 'polypeptide(L)'
;MSISEACPAEVDVAIVGAGMAGTTLAMLLGKAGRKVALIDPHRVHHEEFRAEKIGMDQMLLFEKLGLDATLKRLVTSTTDTHVFRLGQFFAHEKKAEFTFSYGALINGLRDALPAQVPLTVGKVTEVSTGPDRQRLVLADGAVIDARLLVVATGHGEAVRRAVGVERIEQSKAHSLSMGFDLAISPRNFGHQSVTCYSRRAADRIAYISIFPLGDKMRANMFLYRNVAEAWTRAFRQEPQKMLCELMPEIAARCGNFEIASPVEVRQISLSTTQGHRRDGVIFIGDAFCTTCPTPGVGIGRVMTDVDQLHSVHIPRWLETPGMAADKINAFYDDPVKVAADEDGMRVSYYAKSITAGTGLEWRARRLRNNTARQLMIIGRKVRHLGQRRAPSMA
;
A
#
# COMPACT_ATOMS: atom_id res chain seq x y z
N MET A 1 3.77 35.51 12.65
CA MET A 1 4.25 35.92 11.31
C MET A 1 4.66 34.66 10.58
N SER A 2 3.82 34.17 9.67
CA SER A 2 4.12 32.99 8.84
C SER A 2 5.00 33.47 7.70
N ILE A 3 6.27 33.09 7.70
CA ILE A 3 7.11 33.16 6.51
C ILE A 3 6.59 32.03 5.61
N SER A 4 5.72 32.36 4.66
CA SER A 4 5.49 31.51 3.50
C SER A 4 6.83 31.44 2.79
N GLU A 5 7.57 30.34 2.97
CA GLU A 5 8.73 30.07 2.12
C GLU A 5 8.22 30.01 0.70
N ALA A 6 8.59 31.03 -0.10
CA ALA A 6 8.14 31.16 -1.48
C ALA A 6 8.56 29.92 -2.26
N CYS A 7 7.61 29.26 -2.88
CA CYS A 7 7.90 28.16 -3.81
C CYS A 7 8.88 28.67 -4.88
N PRO A 8 9.96 27.94 -5.18
CA PRO A 8 10.90 28.37 -6.23
C PRO A 8 10.17 28.43 -7.58
N ALA A 9 10.31 29.57 -8.27
CA ALA A 9 9.64 29.81 -9.56
C ALA A 9 10.12 28.87 -10.67
N GLU A 10 11.35 28.33 -10.56
CA GLU A 10 11.92 27.40 -11.54
C GLU A 10 12.65 26.25 -10.83
N VAL A 11 12.29 25.02 -11.20
CA VAL A 11 12.83 23.79 -10.59
C VAL A 11 13.19 22.74 -11.65
N ASP A 12 14.02 21.77 -11.28
CA ASP A 12 14.28 20.58 -12.10
C ASP A 12 13.04 19.70 -12.19
N VAL A 13 12.40 19.46 -11.05
CA VAL A 13 11.26 18.55 -10.94
C VAL A 13 10.16 19.15 -10.06
N ALA A 14 8.97 19.28 -10.61
CA ALA A 14 7.75 19.55 -9.85
C ALA A 14 7.03 18.23 -9.58
N ILE A 15 6.69 17.99 -8.31
CA ILE A 15 5.99 16.80 -7.86
C ILE A 15 4.65 17.22 -7.26
N VAL A 16 3.54 16.76 -7.84
CA VAL A 16 2.19 17.05 -7.34
C VAL A 16 1.64 15.82 -6.62
N GLY A 17 1.34 16.02 -5.34
CA GLY A 17 0.90 14.99 -4.40
C GLY A 17 2.02 14.58 -3.44
N ALA A 18 1.88 14.95 -2.16
CA ALA A 18 2.83 14.61 -1.11
C ALA A 18 2.35 13.41 -0.27
N GLY A 19 1.88 12.36 -0.95
CA GLY A 19 1.69 11.02 -0.39
C GLY A 19 3.00 10.23 -0.36
N MET A 20 2.92 8.89 -0.19
CA MET A 20 4.08 7.99 -0.11
C MET A 20 5.06 8.21 -1.28
N ALA A 21 4.57 8.12 -2.52
CA ALA A 21 5.41 8.23 -3.72
C ALA A 21 6.08 9.61 -3.84
N GLY A 22 5.28 10.68 -3.77
CA GLY A 22 5.77 12.03 -3.99
C GLY A 22 6.71 12.51 -2.90
N THR A 23 6.38 12.28 -1.62
CA THR A 23 7.26 12.66 -0.51
C THR A 23 8.59 11.91 -0.54
N THR A 24 8.56 10.60 -0.81
CA THR A 24 9.78 9.79 -0.89
C THR A 24 10.67 10.23 -2.06
N LEU A 25 10.08 10.44 -3.24
CA LEU A 25 10.85 10.91 -4.41
C LEU A 25 11.43 12.30 -4.17
N ALA A 26 10.64 13.24 -3.63
CA ALA A 26 11.10 14.60 -3.32
C ALA A 26 12.27 14.59 -2.32
N MET A 27 12.18 13.76 -1.29
CA MET A 27 13.25 13.59 -0.30
C MET A 27 14.56 13.11 -0.94
N LEU A 28 14.49 12.10 -1.79
CA LEU A 28 15.66 11.52 -2.45
C LEU A 28 16.29 12.48 -3.44
N LEU A 29 15.49 13.14 -4.27
CA LEU A 29 15.97 14.14 -5.22
C LEU A 29 16.58 15.36 -4.52
N GLY A 30 15.97 15.81 -3.43
CA GLY A 30 16.53 16.89 -2.62
C GLY A 30 17.87 16.51 -2.00
N LYS A 31 18.00 15.31 -1.42
CA LYS A 31 19.29 14.79 -0.91
C LYS A 31 20.34 14.71 -2.02
N ALA A 32 19.93 14.45 -3.26
CA ALA A 32 20.82 14.45 -4.44
C ALA A 32 21.10 15.86 -5.00
N GLY A 33 20.68 16.93 -4.31
CA GLY A 33 20.94 18.33 -4.69
C GLY A 33 20.11 18.85 -5.86
N ARG A 34 19.00 18.16 -6.25
CA ARG A 34 18.10 18.61 -7.30
C ARG A 34 17.15 19.68 -6.77
N LYS A 35 16.79 20.66 -7.61
CA LYS A 35 15.78 21.65 -7.29
C LYS A 35 14.39 21.02 -7.45
N VAL A 36 13.68 20.84 -6.34
CA VAL A 36 12.37 20.17 -6.32
C VAL A 36 11.31 21.06 -5.70
N ALA A 37 10.14 21.14 -6.35
CA ALA A 37 8.91 21.65 -5.76
C ALA A 37 7.99 20.48 -5.44
N LEU A 38 7.70 20.25 -4.16
CA LEU A 38 6.71 19.28 -3.72
C LEU A 38 5.42 20.02 -3.34
N ILE A 39 4.32 19.70 -4.02
CA ILE A 39 3.06 20.45 -3.93
C ILE A 39 1.95 19.51 -3.46
N ASP A 40 1.22 19.92 -2.44
CA ASP A 40 0.02 19.20 -1.95
C ASP A 40 -1.00 20.24 -1.40
N PRO A 41 -2.31 20.01 -1.58
CA PRO A 41 -3.31 20.93 -1.03
C PRO A 41 -3.36 20.94 0.50
N HIS A 42 -2.79 19.97 1.17
CA HIS A 42 -2.85 19.81 2.62
C HIS A 42 -1.45 19.75 3.24
N ARG A 43 -1.19 20.61 4.22
CA ARG A 43 0.06 20.59 5.00
C ARG A 43 0.20 19.29 5.78
N VAL A 44 -0.88 18.85 6.41
CA VAL A 44 -0.95 17.62 7.19
C VAL A 44 -1.76 16.61 6.39
N HIS A 45 -1.21 15.41 6.20
CA HIS A 45 -1.96 14.30 5.63
C HIS A 45 -2.99 13.80 6.65
N HIS A 46 -4.25 13.75 6.24
CA HIS A 46 -5.32 13.25 7.10
C HIS A 46 -5.19 11.75 7.35
N GLU A 47 -5.71 11.29 8.47
CA GLU A 47 -5.80 9.87 8.73
C GLU A 47 -6.77 9.22 7.74
N GLU A 48 -6.30 8.15 7.11
CA GLU A 48 -7.11 7.35 6.20
C GLU A 48 -6.75 5.87 6.33
N PHE A 49 -7.77 5.03 6.21
CA PHE A 49 -7.59 3.59 6.16
C PHE A 49 -6.98 3.17 4.82
N ARG A 50 -5.69 2.85 4.82
CA ARG A 50 -4.94 2.36 3.64
C ARG A 50 -4.04 1.18 4.00
N ALA A 51 -2.80 1.19 3.46
CA ALA A 51 -1.77 0.27 3.88
C ALA A 51 -1.35 0.60 5.31
N GLU A 52 -1.37 -0.38 6.19
CA GLU A 52 -1.00 -0.22 7.61
C GLU A 52 0.07 -1.24 8.04
N LYS A 53 0.55 -2.05 7.09
CA LYS A 53 1.60 -3.06 7.34
C LYS A 53 2.44 -3.31 6.10
N ILE A 54 3.76 -3.47 6.30
CA ILE A 54 4.72 -3.93 5.29
C ILE A 54 5.54 -5.10 5.82
N GLY A 55 6.05 -5.91 4.89
CA GLY A 55 6.98 -6.99 5.17
C GLY A 55 8.44 -6.56 5.05
N MET A 56 9.36 -7.49 5.34
CA MET A 56 10.80 -7.27 5.25
C MET A 56 11.25 -6.97 3.81
N ASP A 57 10.65 -7.59 2.80
CA ASP A 57 10.91 -7.34 1.39
C ASP A 57 10.71 -5.87 1.01
N GLN A 58 9.65 -5.24 1.53
CA GLN A 58 9.40 -3.82 1.32
C GLN A 58 10.33 -2.94 2.17
N MET A 59 10.65 -3.34 3.41
CA MET A 59 11.62 -2.63 4.24
C MET A 59 13.00 -2.57 3.57
N LEU A 60 13.43 -3.64 2.89
CA LEU A 60 14.68 -3.67 2.14
C LEU A 60 14.71 -2.66 0.97
N LEU A 61 13.56 -2.33 0.37
CA LEU A 61 13.49 -1.26 -0.63
C LEU A 61 13.74 0.12 0.00
N PHE A 62 13.18 0.37 1.20
CA PHE A 62 13.47 1.61 1.93
C PHE A 62 14.93 1.67 2.38
N GLU A 63 15.52 0.54 2.79
CA GLU A 63 16.93 0.45 3.14
C GLU A 63 17.84 0.74 1.93
N LYS A 64 17.55 0.15 0.78
CA LYS A 64 18.25 0.43 -0.49
C LYS A 64 18.24 1.94 -0.83
N LEU A 65 17.16 2.63 -0.51
CA LEU A 65 17.00 4.07 -0.75
C LEU A 65 17.57 4.95 0.39
N GLY A 66 18.17 4.36 1.43
CA GLY A 66 18.70 5.09 2.60
C GLY A 66 17.61 5.78 3.42
N LEU A 67 16.42 5.18 3.48
CA LEU A 67 15.23 5.70 4.20
C LEU A 67 14.82 4.82 5.39
N ASP A 68 15.48 3.70 5.61
CA ASP A 68 15.16 2.74 6.65
C ASP A 68 15.22 3.35 8.06
N ALA A 69 16.23 4.18 8.35
CA ALA A 69 16.36 4.85 9.65
C ALA A 69 15.18 5.81 9.91
N THR A 70 14.67 6.49 8.89
CA THR A 70 13.47 7.33 9.00
C THR A 70 12.23 6.47 9.22
N LEU A 71 12.06 5.42 8.43
CA LEU A 71 10.91 4.53 8.52
C LEU A 71 10.86 3.79 9.88
N LYS A 72 11.97 3.26 10.36
CA LYS A 72 12.07 2.54 11.65
C LYS A 72 11.61 3.35 12.85
N ARG A 73 11.70 4.67 12.80
CA ARG A 73 11.18 5.56 13.86
C ARG A 73 9.67 5.73 13.84
N LEU A 74 9.03 5.43 12.70
CA LEU A 74 7.61 5.67 12.43
C LEU A 74 6.75 4.40 12.49
N VAL A 75 7.38 3.23 12.66
CA VAL A 75 6.70 1.93 12.61
C VAL A 75 6.86 1.15 13.90
N THR A 76 5.89 0.29 14.18
CA THR A 76 6.00 -0.76 15.21
C THR A 76 6.43 -2.05 14.55
N SER A 77 7.47 -2.70 15.06
CA SER A 77 7.94 -3.97 14.50
C SER A 77 7.38 -5.17 15.26
N THR A 78 6.99 -6.20 14.53
CA THR A 78 6.66 -7.54 15.06
C THR A 78 7.51 -8.58 14.35
N THR A 79 7.83 -9.67 15.05
CA THR A 79 8.68 -10.74 14.49
C THR A 79 7.99 -12.10 14.53
N ASP A 80 6.75 -12.13 15.01
CA ASP A 80 6.04 -13.34 15.37
C ASP A 80 4.58 -13.27 14.90
N THR A 81 4.25 -14.05 13.86
CA THR A 81 2.89 -14.12 13.33
C THR A 81 2.34 -15.54 13.40
N HIS A 82 1.21 -15.70 14.11
CA HIS A 82 0.47 -16.94 14.14
C HIS A 82 -0.51 -17.01 12.97
N VAL A 83 -0.37 -18.05 12.15
CA VAL A 83 -1.19 -18.26 10.96
C VAL A 83 -2.22 -19.36 11.20
N PHE A 84 -3.50 -19.05 10.95
CA PHE A 84 -4.60 -19.99 11.01
C PHE A 84 -5.16 -20.23 9.60
N ARG A 85 -5.39 -21.52 9.28
CA ARG A 85 -6.04 -21.96 8.04
C ARG A 85 -7.02 -23.08 8.34
N LEU A 86 -8.13 -23.10 7.62
CA LEU A 86 -9.18 -24.09 7.81
C LEU A 86 -9.67 -24.17 9.28
N GLY A 87 -9.62 -23.05 9.99
CA GLY A 87 -9.99 -22.96 11.40
C GLY A 87 -9.02 -23.59 12.39
N GLN A 88 -7.81 -23.92 11.95
CA GLN A 88 -6.79 -24.55 12.79
C GLN A 88 -5.47 -23.77 12.70
N PHE A 89 -4.66 -23.89 13.77
CA PHE A 89 -3.28 -23.39 13.72
C PHE A 89 -2.52 -24.08 12.59
N PHE A 90 -1.94 -23.27 11.73
CA PHE A 90 -1.24 -23.76 10.54
C PHE A 90 0.27 -23.54 10.61
N ALA A 91 0.70 -22.35 11.00
CA ALA A 91 2.12 -22.00 11.03
C ALA A 91 2.39 -20.92 12.09
N HIS A 92 3.62 -20.91 12.54
CA HIS A 92 4.24 -19.86 13.29
C HIS A 92 5.33 -19.25 12.40
N GLU A 93 5.07 -18.06 11.86
CA GLU A 93 6.00 -17.38 10.97
C GLU A 93 6.86 -16.41 11.79
N LYS A 94 8.16 -16.68 11.82
CA LYS A 94 9.16 -15.82 12.46
C LYS A 94 9.81 -14.95 11.41
N LYS A 95 9.14 -13.88 11.03
CA LYS A 95 9.65 -12.86 10.11
C LYS A 95 9.20 -11.48 10.55
N ALA A 96 10.04 -10.50 10.34
CA ALA A 96 9.70 -9.13 10.69
C ALA A 96 8.58 -8.58 9.80
N GLU A 97 7.60 -7.97 10.45
CA GLU A 97 6.55 -7.14 9.84
C GLU A 97 6.57 -5.78 10.54
N PHE A 98 6.20 -4.74 9.82
CA PHE A 98 6.25 -3.36 10.30
C PHE A 98 4.88 -2.73 10.12
N THR A 99 4.32 -2.21 11.21
CA THR A 99 2.95 -1.68 11.24
C THR A 99 2.95 -0.19 11.54
N PHE A 100 2.01 0.54 10.97
CA PHE A 100 1.91 2.00 11.07
C PHE A 100 0.51 2.50 10.75
N SER A 101 0.12 3.65 11.30
CA SER A 101 -0.97 4.46 10.76
C SER A 101 -0.48 5.14 9.48
N TYR A 102 -1.26 5.07 8.41
CA TYR A 102 -0.83 5.62 7.12
C TYR A 102 -0.62 7.14 7.17
N GLY A 103 -1.54 7.87 7.79
CA GLY A 103 -1.43 9.30 7.95
C GLY A 103 -0.20 9.71 8.77
N ALA A 104 0.03 9.05 9.91
CA ALA A 104 1.22 9.29 10.74
C ALA A 104 2.52 9.00 10.00
N LEU A 105 2.55 7.90 9.21
CA LEU A 105 3.73 7.58 8.38
C LEU A 105 4.02 8.67 7.35
N ILE A 106 3.01 9.14 6.63
CA ILE A 106 3.20 10.20 5.62
C ILE A 106 3.63 11.51 6.27
N ASN A 107 3.02 11.89 7.38
CA ASN A 107 3.41 13.10 8.10
C ASN A 107 4.84 13.03 8.61
N GLY A 108 5.25 11.89 9.19
CA GLY A 108 6.64 11.68 9.61
C GLY A 108 7.65 11.69 8.47
N LEU A 109 7.28 11.22 7.27
CA LEU A 109 8.11 11.35 6.08
C LEU A 109 8.18 12.82 5.59
N ARG A 110 7.07 13.57 5.67
CA ARG A 110 7.05 15.01 5.34
C ARG A 110 7.92 15.83 6.30
N ASP A 111 7.87 15.51 7.59
CA ASP A 111 8.71 16.15 8.62
C ASP A 111 10.21 15.85 8.43
N ALA A 112 10.55 14.76 7.77
CA ALA A 112 11.92 14.37 7.46
C ALA A 112 12.42 14.90 6.10
N LEU A 113 11.63 15.72 5.40
CA LEU A 113 12.07 16.35 4.14
C LEU A 113 13.31 17.21 4.38
N PRO A 114 14.29 17.22 3.45
CA PRO A 114 15.40 18.14 3.51
C PRO A 114 14.92 19.60 3.48
N ALA A 115 15.59 20.50 4.20
CA ALA A 115 15.20 21.91 4.28
C ALA A 115 15.09 22.61 2.92
N GLN A 116 15.87 22.18 1.94
CA GLN A 116 15.83 22.70 0.57
C GLN A 116 14.63 22.21 -0.26
N VAL A 117 13.80 21.31 0.28
CA VAL A 117 12.58 20.78 -0.36
C VAL A 117 11.38 21.06 0.55
N PRO A 118 10.95 22.32 0.67
CA PRO A 118 9.77 22.62 1.48
C PRO A 118 8.50 22.07 0.82
N LEU A 119 7.54 21.65 1.65
CA LEU A 119 6.21 21.31 1.17
C LEU A 119 5.43 22.58 0.85
N THR A 120 5.20 22.84 -0.42
CA THR A 120 4.33 23.91 -0.89
C THR A 120 2.86 23.51 -0.73
N VAL A 121 2.15 24.21 0.16
CA VAL A 121 0.71 23.98 0.36
C VAL A 121 -0.05 24.77 -0.69
N GLY A 122 -0.63 24.06 -1.66
CA GLY A 122 -1.38 24.70 -2.74
C GLY A 122 -2.12 23.67 -3.61
N LYS A 123 -3.20 24.13 -4.23
CA LYS A 123 -3.96 23.34 -5.20
C LYS A 123 -3.56 23.77 -6.61
N VAL A 124 -3.08 22.83 -7.40
CA VAL A 124 -2.81 23.06 -8.85
C VAL A 124 -4.14 23.21 -9.57
N THR A 125 -4.31 24.31 -10.29
CA THR A 125 -5.51 24.67 -11.06
C THR A 125 -5.32 24.52 -12.55
N GLU A 126 -4.09 24.84 -13.05
CA GLU A 126 -3.76 24.75 -14.47
C GLU A 126 -2.41 24.06 -14.65
N VAL A 127 -2.27 23.31 -15.73
CA VAL A 127 -1.04 22.65 -16.13
C VAL A 127 -0.86 22.78 -17.63
N SER A 128 0.29 23.32 -18.06
CA SER A 128 0.73 23.33 -19.45
C SER A 128 1.99 22.47 -19.55
N THR A 129 2.05 21.56 -20.52
CA THR A 129 3.15 20.61 -20.69
C THR A 129 3.72 20.67 -22.10
N GLY A 130 5.01 20.40 -22.23
CA GLY A 130 5.72 20.35 -23.50
C GLY A 130 7.10 19.71 -23.39
N PRO A 131 7.84 19.58 -24.48
CA PRO A 131 9.13 18.91 -24.47
C PRO A 131 10.21 19.64 -23.66
N ASP A 132 10.09 20.94 -23.43
CA ASP A 132 11.14 21.73 -22.76
C ASP A 132 10.74 22.17 -21.36
N ARG A 133 9.47 22.50 -21.14
CA ARG A 133 8.98 23.10 -19.88
C ARG A 133 7.59 22.64 -19.55
N GLN A 134 7.37 22.46 -18.22
CA GLN A 134 6.09 22.18 -17.61
C GLN A 134 5.72 23.37 -16.71
N ARG A 135 4.59 24.00 -16.95
CA ARG A 135 4.10 25.13 -16.14
C ARG A 135 2.90 24.72 -15.33
N LEU A 136 2.96 24.98 -14.03
CA LEU A 136 1.86 24.77 -13.09
C LEU A 136 1.42 26.11 -12.52
N VAL A 137 0.10 26.34 -12.45
CA VAL A 137 -0.50 27.48 -11.77
C VAL A 137 -1.23 26.98 -10.53
N LEU A 138 -0.96 27.59 -9.40
CA LEU A 138 -1.63 27.29 -8.13
C LEU A 138 -2.86 28.19 -7.95
N ALA A 139 -3.76 27.80 -7.06
CA ALA A 139 -5.01 28.53 -6.80
C ALA A 139 -4.80 29.95 -6.26
N ASP A 140 -3.67 30.24 -5.65
CA ASP A 140 -3.26 31.57 -5.18
C ASP A 140 -2.59 32.43 -6.27
N GLY A 141 -2.47 31.91 -7.50
CA GLY A 141 -1.84 32.56 -8.64
C GLY A 141 -0.33 32.34 -8.74
N ALA A 142 0.28 31.63 -7.80
CA ALA A 142 1.70 31.27 -7.90
C ALA A 142 1.97 30.37 -9.12
N VAL A 143 3.08 30.60 -9.81
CA VAL A 143 3.49 29.87 -11.01
C VAL A 143 4.79 29.12 -10.72
N ILE A 144 4.83 27.86 -11.10
CA ILE A 144 6.00 27.00 -11.00
C ILE A 144 6.34 26.46 -12.39
N ASP A 145 7.53 26.74 -12.85
CA ASP A 145 8.09 26.18 -14.07
C ASP A 145 9.06 25.06 -13.72
N ALA A 146 8.93 23.92 -14.39
CA ALA A 146 9.75 22.73 -14.15
C ALA A 146 10.20 22.09 -15.47
N ARG A 147 11.32 21.38 -15.43
CA ARG A 147 11.73 20.53 -16.56
C ARG A 147 10.87 19.27 -16.64
N LEU A 148 10.56 18.67 -15.49
CA LEU A 148 9.75 17.47 -15.38
C LEU A 148 8.60 17.68 -14.40
N LEU A 149 7.39 17.25 -14.75
CA LEU A 149 6.25 17.11 -13.85
C LEU A 149 6.06 15.65 -13.46
N VAL A 150 6.07 15.36 -12.16
CA VAL A 150 5.71 14.05 -11.60
C VAL A 150 4.34 14.14 -10.91
N VAL A 151 3.39 13.36 -11.40
CA VAL A 151 2.04 13.27 -10.83
C VAL A 151 1.97 12.07 -9.88
N ALA A 152 1.94 12.36 -8.58
CA ALA A 152 1.90 11.39 -7.48
C ALA A 152 0.63 11.53 -6.64
N THR A 153 -0.47 11.99 -7.25
CA THR A 153 -1.73 12.36 -6.60
C THR A 153 -2.61 11.18 -6.16
N GLY A 154 -2.10 9.95 -6.29
CA GLY A 154 -2.86 8.75 -5.96
C GLY A 154 -4.16 8.66 -6.79
N HIS A 155 -5.32 8.71 -6.11
CA HIS A 155 -6.62 8.67 -6.79
C HIS A 155 -7.13 10.05 -7.23
N GLY A 156 -6.39 11.13 -6.99
CA GLY A 156 -6.79 12.49 -7.38
C GLY A 156 -6.86 12.66 -8.91
N GLU A 157 -7.96 13.24 -9.40
CA GLU A 157 -8.24 13.35 -10.84
C GLU A 157 -7.97 14.74 -11.43
N ALA A 158 -7.77 15.76 -10.60
CA ALA A 158 -7.68 17.16 -11.07
C ALA A 158 -6.50 17.37 -12.04
N VAL A 159 -5.28 17.03 -11.61
CA VAL A 159 -4.06 17.16 -12.42
C VAL A 159 -4.10 16.23 -13.63
N ARG A 160 -4.61 15.00 -13.45
CA ARG A 160 -4.80 14.04 -14.54
C ARG A 160 -5.65 14.63 -15.67
N ARG A 161 -6.81 15.21 -15.34
CA ARG A 161 -7.70 15.87 -16.32
C ARG A 161 -7.06 17.10 -16.94
N ALA A 162 -6.34 17.90 -16.15
CA ALA A 162 -5.66 19.09 -16.65
C ALA A 162 -4.61 18.75 -17.73
N VAL A 163 -3.95 17.60 -17.64
CA VAL A 163 -2.99 17.14 -18.65
C VAL A 163 -3.60 16.21 -19.71
N GLY A 164 -4.93 16.00 -19.72
CA GLY A 164 -5.62 15.20 -20.74
C GLY A 164 -5.25 13.71 -20.72
N VAL A 165 -5.01 13.13 -19.53
CA VAL A 165 -4.64 11.73 -19.32
C VAL A 165 -5.80 11.01 -18.62
N GLU A 166 -6.14 9.81 -19.07
CA GLU A 166 -7.30 9.08 -18.59
C GLU A 166 -6.92 7.95 -17.63
N ARG A 167 -7.79 7.69 -16.64
CA ARG A 167 -7.75 6.48 -15.81
C ARG A 167 -8.67 5.44 -16.44
N ILE A 168 -8.10 4.30 -16.75
CA ILE A 168 -8.86 3.15 -17.29
C ILE A 168 -9.11 2.15 -16.18
N GLU A 169 -10.38 1.95 -15.83
CA GLU A 169 -10.79 0.98 -14.81
C GLU A 169 -10.74 -0.43 -15.40
N GLN A 170 -9.78 -1.25 -14.94
CA GLN A 170 -9.57 -2.63 -15.41
C GLN A 170 -10.51 -3.62 -14.71
N SER A 171 -10.83 -3.35 -13.44
CA SER A 171 -11.76 -4.18 -12.67
C SER A 171 -12.46 -3.33 -11.61
N LYS A 172 -13.72 -3.02 -11.86
CA LYS A 172 -14.57 -2.22 -10.98
C LYS A 172 -14.86 -2.96 -9.68
N ALA A 173 -14.78 -2.23 -8.54
CA ALA A 173 -15.06 -2.78 -7.22
C ALA A 173 -14.38 -4.15 -7.01
N HIS A 174 -13.09 -4.22 -7.36
CA HIS A 174 -12.33 -5.47 -7.41
C HIS A 174 -12.24 -6.15 -6.06
N SER A 175 -11.94 -5.40 -5.01
CA SER A 175 -11.79 -5.87 -3.64
C SER A 175 -12.29 -4.85 -2.64
N LEU A 176 -12.56 -5.30 -1.43
CA LEU A 176 -12.96 -4.48 -0.29
C LEU A 176 -12.00 -4.76 0.87
N SER A 177 -11.52 -3.72 1.53
CA SER A 177 -10.81 -3.82 2.79
C SER A 177 -11.69 -3.27 3.90
N MET A 178 -11.65 -3.91 5.06
CA MET A 178 -12.29 -3.45 6.28
C MET A 178 -11.26 -3.37 7.38
N GLY A 179 -11.22 -2.25 8.11
CA GLY A 179 -10.32 -2.01 9.22
C GLY A 179 -11.10 -1.65 10.48
N PHE A 180 -10.67 -2.15 11.64
CA PHE A 180 -11.24 -1.81 12.93
C PHE A 180 -10.26 -2.11 14.07
N ASP A 181 -10.42 -1.40 15.17
CA ASP A 181 -9.59 -1.57 16.35
C ASP A 181 -10.24 -2.53 17.34
N LEU A 182 -9.42 -3.26 18.09
CA LEU A 182 -9.86 -4.13 19.17
C LEU A 182 -9.59 -3.45 20.52
N ALA A 183 -10.52 -3.57 21.48
CA ALA A 183 -10.39 -3.07 22.84
C ALA A 183 -9.45 -3.97 23.69
N ILE A 184 -8.27 -4.26 23.15
CA ILE A 184 -7.27 -5.04 23.83
C ILE A 184 -5.87 -4.47 23.49
N SER A 185 -5.03 -4.33 24.49
CA SER A 185 -3.65 -3.89 24.27
C SER A 185 -2.80 -5.02 23.66
N PRO A 186 -1.72 -4.70 22.93
CA PRO A 186 -0.80 -5.70 22.40
C PRO A 186 -0.23 -6.65 23.47
N ARG A 187 -0.05 -6.16 24.69
CA ARG A 187 0.47 -6.98 25.83
C ARG A 187 -0.52 -8.07 26.27
N ASN A 188 -1.82 -7.83 26.11
CA ASN A 188 -2.88 -8.70 26.60
C ASN A 188 -3.47 -9.58 25.48
N PHE A 189 -3.10 -9.37 24.22
CA PHE A 189 -3.68 -10.10 23.07
C PHE A 189 -3.21 -11.56 22.96
N GLY A 190 -2.13 -11.95 23.64
CA GLY A 190 -1.62 -13.33 23.65
C GLY A 190 -0.74 -13.72 22.45
N HIS A 191 -0.71 -12.90 21.39
CA HIS A 191 0.14 -13.07 20.21
C HIS A 191 0.66 -11.70 19.74
N GLN A 192 1.84 -11.64 19.10
CA GLN A 192 2.28 -10.38 18.50
C GLN A 192 1.42 -10.03 17.28
N SER A 193 1.21 -10.99 16.40
CA SER A 193 0.37 -10.83 15.21
C SER A 193 -0.34 -12.12 14.87
N VAL A 194 -1.51 -12.01 14.25
CA VAL A 194 -2.32 -13.15 13.80
C VAL A 194 -2.78 -12.92 12.38
N THR A 195 -2.68 -13.96 11.53
CA THR A 195 -3.32 -14.00 10.21
C THR A 195 -4.26 -15.19 10.16
N CYS A 196 -5.55 -14.94 9.93
CA CYS A 196 -6.58 -15.96 9.85
C CYS A 196 -7.21 -15.97 8.46
N TYR A 197 -7.07 -17.07 7.74
CA TYR A 197 -7.66 -17.26 6.40
C TYR A 197 -9.07 -17.81 6.51
N SER A 198 -9.97 -17.32 5.66
CA SER A 198 -11.36 -17.83 5.63
C SER A 198 -11.39 -19.33 5.35
N ARG A 199 -12.41 -19.98 5.94
CA ARG A 199 -12.65 -21.41 5.79
C ARG A 199 -13.36 -21.76 4.50
N ARG A 200 -14.25 -20.87 4.02
CA ARG A 200 -15.16 -21.12 2.90
C ARG A 200 -15.02 -20.07 1.82
N ALA A 201 -14.93 -20.52 0.58
CA ALA A 201 -14.88 -19.60 -0.57
C ALA A 201 -16.19 -18.78 -0.73
N ALA A 202 -17.33 -19.31 -0.24
CA ALA A 202 -18.61 -18.60 -0.24
C ALA A 202 -18.59 -17.30 0.59
N ASP A 203 -17.73 -17.23 1.60
CA ASP A 203 -17.59 -16.02 2.43
C ASP A 203 -16.92 -14.88 1.62
N ARG A 204 -16.19 -15.21 0.56
CA ARG A 204 -15.42 -14.28 -0.29
C ARG A 204 -14.42 -13.44 0.51
N ILE A 205 -13.97 -13.95 1.65
CA ILE A 205 -12.95 -13.35 2.52
C ILE A 205 -11.63 -14.05 2.23
N ALA A 206 -10.58 -13.28 1.94
CA ALA A 206 -9.24 -13.82 1.78
C ALA A 206 -8.64 -14.16 3.14
N TYR A 207 -8.50 -13.18 4.00
CA TYR A 207 -8.00 -13.31 5.35
C TYR A 207 -8.28 -12.05 6.17
N ILE A 208 -8.13 -12.18 7.48
CA ILE A 208 -7.98 -11.09 8.43
C ILE A 208 -6.57 -11.13 9.00
N SER A 209 -5.94 -9.97 9.14
CA SER A 209 -4.67 -9.80 9.84
C SER A 209 -4.90 -8.92 11.06
N ILE A 210 -4.46 -9.37 12.24
CA ILE A 210 -4.54 -8.63 13.50
C ILE A 210 -3.12 -8.39 13.98
N PHE A 211 -2.79 -7.14 14.25
CA PHE A 211 -1.43 -6.71 14.57
C PHE A 211 -1.43 -5.48 15.47
N PRO A 212 -0.34 -5.20 16.21
CA PRO A 212 -0.23 -4.01 17.03
C PRO A 212 -0.14 -2.75 16.18
N LEU A 213 -0.88 -1.73 16.56
CA LEU A 213 -0.84 -0.40 15.99
C LEU A 213 -0.83 0.61 17.15
N GLY A 214 0.37 1.07 17.55
CA GLY A 214 0.54 1.83 18.76
C GLY A 214 0.19 1.01 20.02
N ASP A 215 -0.73 1.50 20.82
CA ASP A 215 -1.18 0.91 22.08
C ASP A 215 -2.37 -0.06 21.95
N LYS A 216 -2.87 -0.28 20.75
CA LYS A 216 -4.05 -1.12 20.45
C LYS A 216 -3.74 -2.19 19.41
N MET A 217 -4.61 -3.18 19.33
CA MET A 217 -4.61 -4.15 18.23
C MET A 217 -5.52 -3.67 17.11
N ARG A 218 -4.98 -3.69 15.90
CA ARG A 218 -5.68 -3.35 14.65
C ARG A 218 -6.01 -4.62 13.87
N ALA A 219 -7.21 -4.71 13.35
CA ALA A 219 -7.66 -5.79 12.48
C ALA A 219 -7.92 -5.27 11.07
N ASN A 220 -7.29 -5.89 10.06
CA ASN A 220 -7.52 -5.61 8.65
C ASN A 220 -8.05 -6.86 7.96
N MET A 221 -9.26 -6.80 7.46
CA MET A 221 -9.92 -7.89 6.73
C MET A 221 -9.99 -7.56 5.24
N PHE A 222 -9.52 -8.50 4.41
CA PHE A 222 -9.49 -8.38 2.95
C PHE A 222 -10.48 -9.33 2.31
N LEU A 223 -11.35 -8.81 1.46
CA LEU A 223 -12.47 -9.57 0.91
C LEU A 223 -12.84 -9.11 -0.51
N TYR A 224 -13.58 -9.97 -1.22
CA TYR A 224 -14.03 -9.73 -2.60
C TYR A 224 -15.55 -9.55 -2.64
N ARG A 225 -16.01 -8.50 -1.96
CA ARG A 225 -17.41 -8.07 -1.91
C ARG A 225 -17.54 -6.63 -2.35
N ASN A 226 -18.76 -6.19 -2.61
CA ASN A 226 -19.05 -4.80 -2.88
C ASN A 226 -19.49 -4.09 -1.59
N VAL A 227 -19.11 -2.83 -1.43
CA VAL A 227 -19.51 -2.00 -0.29
C VAL A 227 -21.03 -1.86 -0.17
N ALA A 228 -21.76 -1.91 -1.29
CA ALA A 228 -23.22 -1.82 -1.35
C ALA A 228 -23.96 -3.13 -0.99
N GLU A 229 -23.27 -4.27 -0.83
CA GLU A 229 -23.91 -5.53 -0.47
C GLU A 229 -24.55 -5.47 0.91
N ALA A 230 -25.71 -6.16 1.09
CA ALA A 230 -26.39 -6.27 2.38
C ALA A 230 -25.46 -6.88 3.45
N TRP A 231 -24.65 -7.86 3.08
CA TRP A 231 -23.65 -8.48 3.95
C TRP A 231 -22.65 -7.44 4.51
N THR A 232 -22.17 -6.53 3.67
CA THR A 232 -21.23 -5.47 4.07
C THR A 232 -21.85 -4.51 5.08
N ARG A 233 -23.12 -4.14 4.86
CA ARG A 233 -23.89 -3.30 5.79
C ARG A 233 -24.11 -4.02 7.12
N ALA A 234 -24.52 -5.29 7.09
CA ALA A 234 -24.72 -6.10 8.28
C ALA A 234 -23.43 -6.25 9.10
N PHE A 235 -22.29 -6.52 8.44
CA PHE A 235 -21.00 -6.61 9.14
C PHE A 235 -20.62 -5.30 9.83
N ARG A 236 -20.91 -4.15 9.23
CA ARG A 236 -20.65 -2.84 9.86
C ARG A 236 -21.57 -2.56 11.06
N GLN A 237 -22.76 -3.13 11.08
CA GLN A 237 -23.72 -2.98 12.18
C GLN A 237 -23.42 -3.92 13.35
N GLU A 238 -23.07 -5.18 13.06
CA GLU A 238 -22.81 -6.23 14.06
C GLU A 238 -21.45 -6.91 13.86
N PRO A 239 -20.32 -6.14 13.84
CA PRO A 239 -19.03 -6.68 13.44
C PRO A 239 -18.52 -7.76 14.39
N GLN A 240 -18.72 -7.61 15.70
CA GLN A 240 -18.31 -8.57 16.72
C GLN A 240 -18.97 -9.94 16.50
N LYS A 241 -20.29 -9.94 16.38
CA LYS A 241 -21.08 -11.16 16.19
C LYS A 241 -20.67 -11.88 14.90
N MET A 242 -20.66 -11.13 13.77
CA MET A 242 -20.34 -11.72 12.48
C MET A 242 -18.89 -12.22 12.40
N LEU A 243 -17.93 -11.52 13.02
CA LEU A 243 -16.54 -11.98 13.06
C LEU A 243 -16.42 -13.31 13.84
N CYS A 244 -17.08 -13.43 14.98
CA CYS A 244 -17.10 -14.66 15.79
C CYS A 244 -17.75 -15.84 15.03
N GLU A 245 -18.79 -15.60 14.25
CA GLU A 245 -19.44 -16.62 13.42
C GLU A 245 -18.57 -17.06 12.23
N LEU A 246 -17.87 -16.11 11.58
CA LEU A 246 -17.04 -16.39 10.43
C LEU A 246 -15.70 -17.05 10.79
N MET A 247 -15.11 -16.62 11.89
CA MET A 247 -13.75 -17.01 12.32
C MET A 247 -13.71 -17.26 13.84
N PRO A 248 -14.46 -18.25 14.37
CA PRO A 248 -14.53 -18.52 15.81
C PRO A 248 -13.17 -18.85 16.44
N GLU A 249 -12.19 -19.30 15.64
CA GLU A 249 -10.82 -19.54 16.10
C GLU A 249 -10.12 -18.26 16.58
N ILE A 250 -10.50 -17.08 16.11
CA ILE A 250 -9.94 -15.81 16.59
C ILE A 250 -10.36 -15.60 18.05
N ALA A 251 -11.66 -15.65 18.34
CA ALA A 251 -12.18 -15.52 19.70
C ALA A 251 -11.61 -16.58 20.66
N ALA A 252 -11.51 -17.83 20.20
CA ALA A 252 -11.02 -18.95 21.02
C ALA A 252 -9.53 -18.86 21.37
N ARG A 253 -8.71 -18.11 20.60
CA ARG A 253 -7.25 -18.14 20.73
C ARG A 253 -6.61 -16.79 21.04
N CYS A 254 -7.30 -15.71 20.73
CA CYS A 254 -6.78 -14.35 20.94
C CYS A 254 -7.35 -13.69 22.21
N GLY A 255 -8.07 -14.46 23.03
CA GLY A 255 -8.74 -13.96 24.23
C GLY A 255 -10.04 -13.25 23.93
N ASN A 256 -10.77 -12.86 24.98
CA ASN A 256 -11.96 -12.03 24.85
C ASN A 256 -11.52 -10.62 24.47
N PHE A 257 -11.90 -10.21 23.27
CA PHE A 257 -11.73 -8.85 22.80
C PHE A 257 -13.08 -8.29 22.31
N GLU A 258 -13.21 -7.00 22.35
CA GLU A 258 -14.34 -6.29 21.76
C GLU A 258 -13.83 -5.43 20.59
N ILE A 259 -14.66 -5.24 19.60
CA ILE A 259 -14.37 -4.27 18.53
C ILE A 259 -14.65 -2.87 19.07
N ALA A 260 -13.60 -2.05 19.15
CA ALA A 260 -13.62 -0.77 19.86
C ALA A 260 -13.86 0.44 18.95
N SER A 261 -13.82 0.26 17.62
CA SER A 261 -14.01 1.35 16.66
C SER A 261 -15.07 1.02 15.62
N PRO A 262 -15.66 2.03 14.96
CA PRO A 262 -16.43 1.80 13.75
C PRO A 262 -15.61 1.05 12.71
N VAL A 263 -16.28 0.21 11.90
CA VAL A 263 -15.63 -0.51 10.79
C VAL A 263 -15.40 0.47 9.64
N GLU A 264 -14.14 0.79 9.40
CA GLU A 264 -13.70 1.53 8.22
C GLU A 264 -13.76 0.62 6.98
N VAL A 265 -14.12 1.18 5.84
CA VAL A 265 -14.33 0.41 4.62
C VAL A 265 -13.68 1.11 3.45
N ARG A 266 -12.89 0.38 2.66
CA ARG A 266 -12.28 0.90 1.43
C ARG A 266 -12.53 -0.04 0.26
N GLN A 267 -13.34 0.41 -0.69
CA GLN A 267 -13.55 -0.28 -1.97
C GLN A 267 -12.41 0.09 -2.92
N ILE A 268 -11.82 -0.91 -3.56
CA ILE A 268 -10.73 -0.74 -4.52
C ILE A 268 -11.15 -1.25 -5.89
N SER A 269 -10.98 -0.41 -6.91
CA SER A 269 -10.99 -0.80 -8.32
C SER A 269 -9.55 -0.90 -8.82
N LEU A 270 -9.25 -1.88 -9.65
CA LEU A 270 -7.98 -1.93 -10.37
C LEU A 270 -8.05 -0.96 -11.55
N SER A 271 -7.01 -0.18 -11.73
CA SER A 271 -6.95 0.79 -12.83
C SER A 271 -5.54 0.94 -13.37
N THR A 272 -5.45 1.37 -14.62
CA THR A 272 -4.22 1.77 -15.31
C THR A 272 -4.41 3.16 -15.90
N THR A 273 -3.35 3.73 -16.45
CA THR A 273 -3.37 5.07 -17.04
C THR A 273 -3.18 4.99 -18.56
N GLN A 274 -4.02 5.69 -19.32
CA GLN A 274 -3.93 5.82 -20.78
C GLN A 274 -3.56 7.26 -21.16
N GLY A 275 -2.79 7.42 -22.25
CA GLY A 275 -2.32 8.74 -22.71
C GLY A 275 -1.16 9.33 -21.89
N HIS A 276 -0.49 8.50 -21.10
CA HIS A 276 0.60 8.90 -20.19
C HIS A 276 1.97 9.05 -20.90
N ARG A 277 2.12 8.50 -22.11
CA ARG A 277 3.37 8.57 -22.91
C ARG A 277 3.41 9.89 -23.67
N ARG A 278 3.87 10.94 -22.99
CA ARG A 278 3.84 12.30 -23.50
C ARG A 278 4.98 13.14 -22.93
N ASP A 279 5.23 14.29 -23.52
CA ASP A 279 6.31 15.20 -23.13
C ASP A 279 6.15 15.66 -21.67
N GLY A 280 7.24 15.60 -20.93
CA GLY A 280 7.46 16.28 -19.68
C GLY A 280 6.64 15.79 -18.47
N VAL A 281 5.80 14.76 -18.60
CA VAL A 281 4.91 14.31 -17.51
C VAL A 281 5.04 12.84 -17.21
N ILE A 282 5.20 12.51 -15.93
CA ILE A 282 5.21 11.13 -15.42
C ILE A 282 4.14 10.95 -14.35
N PHE A 283 3.44 9.83 -14.40
CA PHE A 283 2.53 9.34 -13.36
C PHE A 283 3.18 8.19 -12.61
N ILE A 284 3.12 8.20 -11.27
CA ILE A 284 3.68 7.15 -10.42
C ILE A 284 2.71 6.70 -9.34
N GLY A 285 2.95 5.52 -8.77
CA GLY A 285 2.12 4.94 -7.73
C GLY A 285 0.68 4.73 -8.17
N ASP A 286 -0.29 4.99 -7.28
CA ASP A 286 -1.72 4.85 -7.59
C ASP A 286 -2.23 5.88 -8.62
N ALA A 287 -1.45 6.93 -8.90
CA ALA A 287 -1.74 7.83 -10.00
C ALA A 287 -1.47 7.16 -11.36
N PHE A 288 -0.58 6.19 -11.45
CA PHE A 288 -0.31 5.41 -12.67
C PHE A 288 -1.13 4.12 -12.72
N CYS A 289 -1.00 3.27 -11.71
CA CYS A 289 -1.61 1.95 -11.68
C CYS A 289 -2.06 1.61 -10.25
N THR A 290 -3.32 1.21 -10.08
CA THR A 290 -3.87 0.78 -8.79
C THR A 290 -4.02 -0.73 -8.77
N THR A 291 -3.44 -1.38 -7.76
CA THR A 291 -3.48 -2.83 -7.53
C THR A 291 -4.31 -3.20 -6.31
N CYS A 292 -4.64 -4.48 -6.17
CA CYS A 292 -5.38 -5.00 -5.02
C CYS A 292 -4.52 -4.96 -3.75
N PRO A 293 -5.05 -4.52 -2.60
CA PRO A 293 -4.30 -4.51 -1.34
C PRO A 293 -4.09 -5.91 -0.74
N THR A 294 -4.92 -6.89 -1.09
CA THR A 294 -4.88 -8.25 -0.54
C THR A 294 -3.50 -8.93 -0.66
N PRO A 295 -2.77 -8.88 -1.80
CA PRO A 295 -1.43 -9.45 -1.89
C PRO A 295 -0.34 -8.62 -1.18
N GLY A 296 -0.63 -7.38 -0.78
CA GLY A 296 0.32 -6.51 -0.09
C GLY A 296 1.43 -5.90 -0.96
N VAL A 297 1.26 -5.85 -2.29
CA VAL A 297 2.32 -5.42 -3.24
C VAL A 297 2.37 -3.91 -3.52
N GLY A 298 1.37 -3.15 -3.09
CA GLY A 298 1.20 -1.73 -3.48
C GLY A 298 2.39 -0.85 -3.11
N ILE A 299 2.87 -0.91 -1.86
CA ILE A 299 4.02 -0.11 -1.41
C ILE A 299 5.30 -0.53 -2.14
N GLY A 300 5.54 -1.83 -2.32
CA GLY A 300 6.70 -2.33 -3.07
C GLY A 300 6.74 -1.75 -4.48
N ARG A 301 5.63 -1.74 -5.19
CA ARG A 301 5.50 -1.17 -6.53
C ARG A 301 5.75 0.35 -6.54
N VAL A 302 5.20 1.08 -5.57
CA VAL A 302 5.46 2.52 -5.40
C VAL A 302 6.94 2.79 -5.19
N MET A 303 7.61 2.01 -4.34
CA MET A 303 9.05 2.18 -4.09
C MET A 303 9.90 1.80 -5.30
N THR A 304 9.45 0.86 -6.13
CA THR A 304 10.09 0.56 -7.41
C THR A 304 10.01 1.74 -8.38
N ASP A 305 8.84 2.38 -8.51
CA ASP A 305 8.69 3.61 -9.31
C ASP A 305 9.67 4.70 -8.84
N VAL A 306 9.73 4.92 -7.53
CA VAL A 306 10.61 5.93 -6.91
C VAL A 306 12.09 5.61 -7.13
N ASP A 307 12.49 4.35 -6.93
CA ASP A 307 13.87 3.91 -7.14
C ASP A 307 14.32 4.10 -8.59
N GLN A 308 13.52 3.65 -9.56
CA GLN A 308 13.85 3.78 -10.98
C GLN A 308 13.94 5.26 -11.40
N LEU A 309 13.02 6.10 -10.95
CA LEU A 309 13.11 7.55 -11.25
C LEU A 309 14.32 8.20 -10.61
N HIS A 310 14.56 7.96 -9.32
CA HIS A 310 15.63 8.57 -8.58
C HIS A 310 17.01 8.11 -9.02
N SER A 311 17.19 6.78 -9.18
CA SER A 311 18.52 6.19 -9.37
C SER A 311 18.92 6.04 -10.85
N VAL A 312 17.95 5.93 -11.76
CA VAL A 312 18.21 5.60 -13.16
C VAL A 312 17.82 6.74 -14.11
N HIS A 313 16.55 7.16 -14.10
CA HIS A 313 16.01 7.97 -15.18
C HIS A 313 16.26 9.48 -14.98
N ILE A 314 15.83 10.07 -13.87
CA ILE A 314 15.93 11.52 -13.65
C ILE A 314 17.36 12.02 -13.71
N PRO A 315 18.38 11.37 -13.09
CA PRO A 315 19.76 11.83 -13.23
C PRO A 315 20.21 11.98 -14.68
N ARG A 316 19.99 10.95 -15.50
CA ARG A 316 20.36 10.94 -16.93
C ARG A 316 19.59 11.96 -17.76
N TRP A 317 18.30 12.12 -17.47
CA TRP A 317 17.46 13.06 -18.21
C TRP A 317 17.85 14.54 -17.98
N LEU A 318 18.32 14.82 -16.77
CA LEU A 318 18.73 16.17 -16.40
C LEU A 318 20.11 16.56 -16.98
N GLU A 319 20.91 15.60 -17.46
CA GLU A 319 22.19 15.84 -18.14
C GLU A 319 22.02 16.46 -19.52
N THR A 320 20.86 16.28 -20.15
CA THR A 320 20.57 16.80 -21.50
C THR A 320 19.35 17.72 -21.49
N PRO A 321 19.26 18.71 -22.38
CA PRO A 321 18.07 19.57 -22.50
C PRO A 321 16.80 18.78 -22.82
N GLY A 322 15.67 19.41 -22.57
CA GLY A 322 14.35 18.89 -22.91
C GLY A 322 13.89 17.71 -22.03
N MET A 323 12.62 17.41 -22.17
CA MET A 323 11.94 16.28 -21.50
C MET A 323 10.87 15.69 -22.45
N ALA A 324 11.30 15.42 -23.69
CA ALA A 324 10.42 14.89 -24.72
C ALA A 324 9.95 13.45 -24.42
N ALA A 325 8.94 13.00 -25.14
CA ALA A 325 8.25 11.73 -24.88
C ALA A 325 9.15 10.50 -24.92
N ASP A 326 10.26 10.52 -25.66
CA ASP A 326 11.24 9.44 -25.70
C ASP A 326 11.88 9.17 -24.31
N LYS A 327 12.26 10.25 -23.60
CA LYS A 327 12.73 10.14 -22.21
C LYS A 327 11.66 9.55 -21.30
N ILE A 328 10.44 10.05 -21.41
CA ILE A 328 9.31 9.58 -20.61
C ILE A 328 9.00 8.11 -20.89
N ASN A 329 9.01 7.72 -22.17
CA ASN A 329 8.78 6.33 -22.58
C ASN A 329 9.83 5.39 -22.01
N ALA A 330 11.10 5.80 -21.91
CA ALA A 330 12.15 4.99 -21.33
C ALA A 330 11.85 4.54 -19.88
N PHE A 331 11.13 5.36 -19.10
CA PHE A 331 10.68 4.95 -17.76
C PHE A 331 9.54 3.92 -17.82
N TYR A 332 8.57 4.12 -18.71
CA TYR A 332 7.45 3.18 -18.84
C TYR A 332 7.83 1.88 -19.54
N ASP A 333 8.94 1.85 -20.27
CA ASP A 333 9.50 0.66 -20.90
C ASP A 333 10.62 0.02 -20.06
N ASP A 334 10.94 0.61 -18.89
CA ASP A 334 11.93 0.05 -17.98
C ASP A 334 11.49 -1.35 -17.50
N PRO A 335 12.32 -2.39 -17.72
CA PRO A 335 11.93 -3.77 -17.43
C PRO A 335 11.63 -4.02 -15.95
N VAL A 336 12.26 -3.29 -15.02
CA VAL A 336 12.01 -3.44 -13.58
C VAL A 336 10.64 -2.86 -13.23
N LYS A 337 10.31 -1.69 -13.80
CA LYS A 337 8.99 -1.08 -13.62
C LYS A 337 7.88 -1.93 -14.25
N VAL A 338 8.06 -2.35 -15.49
CA VAL A 338 7.08 -3.19 -16.22
C VAL A 338 6.81 -4.46 -15.43
N ALA A 339 7.85 -5.18 -14.99
CA ALA A 339 7.71 -6.40 -14.22
C ALA A 339 6.95 -6.16 -12.89
N ALA A 340 7.21 -5.04 -12.19
CA ALA A 340 6.52 -4.71 -10.94
C ALA A 340 5.02 -4.43 -11.16
N ASP A 341 4.67 -3.73 -12.23
CA ASP A 341 3.27 -3.42 -12.56
C ASP A 341 2.51 -4.67 -13.02
N GLU A 342 3.07 -5.46 -13.93
CA GLU A 342 2.47 -6.72 -14.42
C GLU A 342 2.28 -7.72 -13.29
N ASP A 343 3.29 -7.90 -12.44
CA ASP A 343 3.23 -8.78 -11.27
C ASP A 343 2.15 -8.31 -10.30
N GLY A 344 2.09 -7.01 -10.01
CA GLY A 344 1.06 -6.42 -9.17
C GLY A 344 -0.35 -6.69 -9.67
N MET A 345 -0.60 -6.54 -10.97
CA MET A 345 -1.88 -6.84 -11.59
C MET A 345 -2.17 -8.36 -11.59
N ARG A 346 -1.19 -9.18 -11.96
CA ARG A 346 -1.29 -10.64 -12.00
C ARG A 346 -1.67 -11.22 -10.64
N VAL A 347 -0.98 -10.82 -9.57
CA VAL A 347 -1.28 -11.32 -8.21
C VAL A 347 -2.60 -10.78 -7.69
N SER A 348 -3.04 -9.58 -8.12
CA SER A 348 -4.36 -9.03 -7.79
C SER A 348 -5.49 -9.92 -8.32
N TYR A 349 -5.45 -10.28 -9.60
CA TYR A 349 -6.43 -11.19 -10.20
C TYR A 349 -6.35 -12.60 -9.63
N TYR A 350 -5.13 -13.12 -9.41
CA TYR A 350 -4.95 -14.43 -8.81
C TYR A 350 -5.55 -14.51 -7.40
N ALA A 351 -5.31 -13.51 -6.57
CA ALA A 351 -5.84 -13.47 -5.20
C ALA A 351 -7.38 -13.46 -5.17
N LYS A 352 -8.02 -12.71 -6.06
CA LYS A 352 -9.48 -12.75 -6.22
C LYS A 352 -9.97 -14.11 -6.66
N SER A 353 -9.35 -14.67 -7.69
CA SER A 353 -9.77 -15.93 -8.28
C SER A 353 -9.59 -17.11 -7.32
N ILE A 354 -8.47 -17.21 -6.62
CA ILE A 354 -8.24 -18.28 -5.63
C ILE A 354 -9.16 -18.15 -4.40
N THR A 355 -9.57 -16.94 -4.04
CA THR A 355 -10.46 -16.70 -2.90
C THR A 355 -11.93 -16.92 -3.27
N ALA A 356 -12.41 -16.32 -4.34
CA ALA A 356 -13.84 -16.19 -4.64
C ALA A 356 -14.25 -16.76 -6.01
N GLY A 357 -13.31 -17.22 -6.84
CA GLY A 357 -13.60 -17.76 -8.18
C GLY A 357 -14.52 -18.99 -8.12
N THR A 358 -15.55 -19.02 -8.98
CA THR A 358 -16.56 -20.08 -9.00
C THR A 358 -16.29 -21.18 -10.05
N GLY A 359 -15.36 -20.94 -11.00
CA GLY A 359 -15.00 -21.88 -12.05
C GLY A 359 -14.43 -23.21 -11.51
N LEU A 360 -14.59 -24.29 -12.26
CA LEU A 360 -14.14 -25.63 -11.88
C LEU A 360 -12.64 -25.66 -11.57
N GLU A 361 -11.83 -24.94 -12.34
CA GLU A 361 -10.39 -24.83 -12.14
C GLU A 361 -10.02 -24.27 -10.76
N TRP A 362 -10.73 -23.23 -10.31
CA TRP A 362 -10.49 -22.60 -9.00
C TRP A 362 -11.01 -23.48 -7.86
N ARG A 363 -12.11 -24.19 -8.08
CA ARG A 363 -12.62 -25.19 -7.11
C ARG A 363 -11.63 -26.32 -6.94
N ALA A 364 -11.11 -26.89 -8.02
CA ALA A 364 -10.11 -27.95 -8.01
C ALA A 364 -8.80 -27.48 -7.35
N ARG A 365 -8.33 -26.27 -7.70
CA ARG A 365 -7.12 -25.70 -7.10
C ARG A 365 -7.27 -25.47 -5.59
N ARG A 366 -8.41 -24.94 -5.13
CA ARG A 366 -8.70 -24.80 -3.69
C ARG A 366 -8.76 -26.17 -3.00
N LEU A 367 -9.43 -27.14 -3.59
CA LEU A 367 -9.51 -28.49 -3.03
C LEU A 367 -8.10 -29.07 -2.84
N ARG A 368 -7.29 -29.09 -3.90
CA ARG A 368 -5.89 -29.55 -3.84
C ARG A 368 -5.10 -28.82 -2.73
N ASN A 369 -5.16 -27.50 -2.70
CA ASN A 369 -4.44 -26.71 -1.71
C ASN A 369 -4.92 -26.98 -0.29
N ASN A 370 -6.23 -27.16 -0.08
CA ASN A 370 -6.80 -27.46 1.22
C ASN A 370 -6.44 -28.87 1.69
N THR A 371 -6.46 -29.87 0.79
CA THR A 371 -6.01 -31.23 1.10
C THR A 371 -4.53 -31.24 1.50
N ALA A 372 -3.66 -30.55 0.75
CA ALA A 372 -2.24 -30.44 1.12
C ALA A 372 -2.04 -29.78 2.50
N ARG A 373 -2.78 -28.72 2.81
CA ARG A 373 -2.75 -28.04 4.12
C ARG A 373 -3.26 -28.94 5.25
N GLN A 374 -4.32 -29.69 5.02
CA GLN A 374 -4.84 -30.68 5.99
C GLN A 374 -3.77 -31.73 6.32
N LEU A 375 -3.13 -32.31 5.31
CA LEU A 375 -2.05 -33.28 5.48
C LEU A 375 -0.88 -32.70 6.28
N MET A 376 -0.50 -31.44 6.03
CA MET A 376 0.52 -30.75 6.81
C MET A 376 0.13 -30.57 8.28
N ILE A 377 -1.13 -30.22 8.55
CA ILE A 377 -1.66 -30.06 9.93
C ILE A 377 -1.63 -31.41 10.66
N ILE A 378 -2.09 -32.50 10.01
CA ILE A 378 -2.10 -33.84 10.57
C ILE A 378 -0.66 -34.31 10.84
N GLY A 379 0.23 -34.16 9.90
CA GLY A 379 1.64 -34.56 10.03
C GLY A 379 2.35 -33.85 11.20
N ARG A 380 2.02 -32.58 11.46
CA ARG A 380 2.54 -31.86 12.63
C ARG A 380 1.97 -32.40 13.95
N LYS A 381 0.67 -32.66 14.01
CA LYS A 381 0.02 -33.26 15.21
C LYS A 381 0.65 -34.59 15.55
N VAL A 382 0.87 -35.45 14.58
CA VAL A 382 1.50 -36.77 14.78
C VAL A 382 2.94 -36.63 15.29
N ARG A 383 3.74 -35.74 14.74
CA ARG A 383 5.10 -35.47 15.22
C ARG A 383 5.13 -35.00 16.68
N HIS A 384 4.26 -34.08 17.05
CA HIS A 384 4.14 -33.60 18.44
C HIS A 384 3.72 -34.71 19.42
N LEU A 385 2.85 -35.61 18.99
CA LEU A 385 2.46 -36.77 19.81
C LEU A 385 3.60 -37.77 19.97
N GLY A 386 4.38 -38.00 18.92
CA GLY A 386 5.57 -38.84 18.96
C GLY A 386 6.67 -38.32 19.88
N GLN A 387 6.90 -36.99 19.85
CA GLN A 387 7.89 -36.36 20.75
C GLN A 387 7.49 -36.38 22.24
N ARG A 388 6.20 -36.34 22.55
CA ARG A 388 5.70 -36.44 23.93
C ARG A 388 5.74 -37.90 24.49
N ARG A 389 5.90 -38.89 23.63
CA ARG A 389 5.98 -40.33 23.99
C ARG A 389 7.40 -40.86 24.04
N ALA A 390 8.41 -40.13 23.62
CA ALA A 390 9.79 -40.53 23.81
C ALA A 390 10.12 -40.40 25.31
N PRO A 391 10.46 -41.50 26.01
CA PRO A 391 10.86 -41.45 27.40
C PRO A 391 12.16 -40.65 27.49
N SER A 392 12.28 -39.76 28.50
CA SER A 392 13.56 -39.18 28.87
C SER A 392 14.45 -40.36 29.31
N MET A 393 15.36 -40.79 28.43
CA MET A 393 16.47 -41.60 28.87
C MET A 393 17.40 -40.72 29.69
N ALA A 394 17.28 -40.87 31.00
CA ALA A 394 18.19 -40.30 31.99
C ALA A 394 19.55 -40.96 31.88
#